data_619440c7c7164072bdcecf7ac730e699
#
_entry.id   619440c7c7164072bdcecf7ac730e699
#
_cell.length_a   1.000
_cell.length_b   1.000
_cell.length_c   1.000
_cell.angle_alpha   90.00
_cell.angle_beta   90.00
_cell.angle_gamma   90.00
#
_symmetry.space_group_name_H-M   'P 1'
#
loop_
_entity.id
_entity.type
_entity.pdbx_description
1 polymer ?
#
loop_
_entity_poly.entity_id
_entity_poly.type
_entity_poly.pdbx_seq_one_letter_code
_entity_poly.pdbx_strand_id
1 'polypeptide(L)'
;MEYTILILLLPLLSFLVLGLGGKWMSHRTAGLIGTAVLGAVAVLSYLTAIHYFTAPRLADGTFATLMPYNCTWLPFTPTLSIDLGILLDPISVMMLIVISTVSFMVHLYSFGYMKGERGFQRYYAFLSLFTMSMLGLVVATNIFQMYLFWELVGVSSYLLIGFYYTKPAAIAASKKAFIVTRFADLGFLIGILVYGYYAGTYTFQPNEMALLKGGAAMIPLALGLMFIGGAGKSAMFPLHIWLPDAMEGPTPVSALIHAATMVVAGVYLVARMFPLFIEYAPSVLHIVAYVGAFTAFYAPQCGMCAERHQACTGILHYLPNRFHDGGAGCMYISRPTRRGTGLHGRHVPLIHTRHVQGIAVPRSG
;
A
#
# COMPACT_ATOMS: atom_id res chain seq x y z
N MET A 1 19.54 -6.16 -13.16
CA MET A 1 18.34 -6.28 -12.28
C MET A 1 17.09 -6.83 -12.99
N GLU A 2 17.25 -7.47 -14.13
CA GLU A 2 16.12 -8.04 -14.90
C GLU A 2 15.31 -9.10 -14.13
N TYR A 3 15.95 -9.76 -13.14
CA TYR A 3 15.30 -10.75 -12.30
C TYR A 3 14.17 -10.17 -11.40
N THR A 4 14.08 -8.84 -11.24
CA THR A 4 13.03 -8.21 -10.42
C THR A 4 11.62 -8.49 -10.93
N ILE A 5 11.46 -8.78 -12.21
CA ILE A 5 10.18 -9.21 -12.78
C ILE A 5 9.70 -10.53 -12.16
N LEU A 6 10.61 -11.41 -11.75
CA LEU A 6 10.28 -12.66 -11.07
C LEU A 6 9.60 -12.44 -9.72
N ILE A 7 9.87 -11.31 -9.05
CA ILE A 7 9.22 -10.95 -7.79
C ILE A 7 7.69 -10.86 -7.96
N LEU A 8 7.24 -10.41 -9.13
CA LEU A 8 5.80 -10.36 -9.47
C LEU A 8 5.28 -11.65 -10.11
N LEU A 9 6.07 -12.25 -11.00
CA LEU A 9 5.64 -13.43 -11.73
C LEU A 9 5.53 -14.68 -10.87
N LEU A 10 6.44 -14.89 -9.91
CA LEU A 10 6.41 -16.08 -9.05
C LEU A 10 5.13 -16.20 -8.22
N PRO A 11 4.67 -15.16 -7.49
CA PRO A 11 3.40 -15.25 -6.76
C PRO A 11 2.19 -15.39 -7.70
N LEU A 12 2.24 -14.77 -8.90
CA LEU A 12 1.20 -14.93 -9.91
C LEU A 12 1.13 -16.39 -10.40
N LEU A 13 2.27 -16.99 -10.73
CA LEU A 13 2.34 -18.40 -11.12
C LEU A 13 1.84 -19.31 -9.98
N SER A 14 2.24 -19.02 -8.74
CA SER A 14 1.72 -19.76 -7.57
C SER A 14 0.20 -19.66 -7.47
N PHE A 15 -0.37 -18.47 -7.65
CA PHE A 15 -1.83 -18.29 -7.69
C PHE A 15 -2.49 -19.13 -8.78
N LEU A 16 -1.95 -19.11 -10.01
CA LEU A 16 -2.51 -19.89 -11.13
C LEU A 16 -2.39 -21.39 -10.89
N VAL A 17 -1.23 -21.88 -10.49
CA VAL A 17 -0.99 -23.30 -10.23
C VAL A 17 -1.86 -23.81 -9.08
N LEU A 18 -1.97 -23.09 -7.98
CA LEU A 18 -2.78 -23.50 -6.83
C LEU A 18 -4.27 -23.28 -7.05
N GLY A 19 -4.65 -22.25 -7.80
CA GLY A 19 -6.05 -21.95 -8.11
C GLY A 19 -6.65 -22.95 -9.11
N LEU A 20 -5.95 -23.22 -10.19
CA LEU A 20 -6.41 -24.13 -11.25
C LEU A 20 -6.11 -25.61 -10.94
N GLY A 21 -4.90 -25.87 -10.42
CA GLY A 21 -4.43 -27.23 -10.10
C GLY A 21 -4.82 -27.74 -8.72
N GLY A 22 -5.39 -26.89 -7.86
CA GLY A 22 -5.63 -27.19 -6.45
C GLY A 22 -6.51 -28.42 -6.20
N LYS A 23 -7.42 -28.76 -7.13
CA LYS A 23 -8.28 -29.96 -7.03
C LYS A 23 -7.49 -31.26 -7.08
N TRP A 24 -6.36 -31.29 -7.76
CA TRP A 24 -5.51 -32.48 -7.94
C TRP A 24 -4.34 -32.54 -6.96
N MET A 25 -4.13 -31.46 -6.16
CA MET A 25 -3.01 -31.37 -5.24
C MET A 25 -3.39 -31.77 -3.81
N SER A 26 -2.46 -32.43 -3.11
CA SER A 26 -2.62 -32.65 -1.67
C SER A 26 -2.45 -31.33 -0.90
N HIS A 27 -3.02 -31.25 0.32
CA HIS A 27 -2.85 -30.09 1.19
C HIS A 27 -1.37 -29.79 1.47
N ARG A 28 -0.54 -30.82 1.65
CA ARG A 28 0.89 -30.67 1.90
C ARG A 28 1.65 -30.10 0.71
N THR A 29 1.39 -30.62 -0.50
CA THR A 29 2.04 -30.11 -1.72
C THR A 29 1.65 -28.68 -2.02
N ALA A 30 0.38 -28.32 -1.89
CA ALA A 30 -0.08 -26.95 -2.11
C ALA A 30 0.56 -25.95 -1.12
N GLY A 31 0.60 -26.30 0.17
CA GLY A 31 1.24 -25.46 1.17
C GLY A 31 2.75 -25.31 0.97
N LEU A 32 3.45 -26.41 0.60
CA LEU A 32 4.88 -26.38 0.30
C LEU A 32 5.19 -25.50 -0.92
N ILE A 33 4.43 -25.65 -2.01
CA ILE A 33 4.60 -24.82 -3.23
C ILE A 33 4.40 -23.35 -2.88
N GLY A 34 3.27 -23.00 -2.25
CA GLY A 34 2.99 -21.60 -1.90
C GLY A 34 4.06 -21.00 -1.00
N THR A 35 4.47 -21.71 0.06
CA THR A 35 5.50 -21.23 0.99
C THR A 35 6.88 -21.14 0.35
N ALA A 36 7.28 -22.14 -0.46
CA ALA A 36 8.56 -22.12 -1.16
C ALA A 36 8.68 -20.98 -2.19
N VAL A 37 7.61 -20.75 -2.94
CA VAL A 37 7.54 -19.63 -3.90
C VAL A 37 7.69 -18.30 -3.18
N LEU A 38 6.96 -18.07 -2.09
CA LEU A 38 7.07 -16.83 -1.32
C LEU A 38 8.41 -16.70 -0.61
N GLY A 39 9.03 -17.82 -0.20
CA GLY A 39 10.41 -17.83 0.28
C GLY A 39 11.40 -17.36 -0.79
N ALA A 40 11.25 -17.85 -2.03
CA ALA A 40 12.06 -17.40 -3.16
C ALA A 40 11.85 -15.90 -3.46
N VAL A 41 10.60 -15.42 -3.41
CA VAL A 41 10.28 -13.99 -3.57
C VAL A 41 10.94 -13.15 -2.48
N ALA A 42 10.91 -13.59 -1.23
CA ALA A 42 11.58 -12.90 -0.13
C ALA A 42 13.09 -12.81 -0.37
N VAL A 43 13.72 -13.92 -0.76
CA VAL A 43 15.17 -13.93 -1.08
C VAL A 43 15.48 -12.95 -2.22
N LEU A 44 14.71 -12.97 -3.31
CA LEU A 44 14.89 -12.03 -4.43
C LEU A 44 14.70 -10.57 -4.00
N SER A 45 13.74 -10.29 -3.13
CA SER A 45 13.51 -8.95 -2.59
C SER A 45 14.69 -8.47 -1.74
N TYR A 46 15.25 -9.33 -0.88
CA TYR A 46 16.45 -9.01 -0.10
C TYR A 46 17.69 -8.81 -1.01
N LEU A 47 17.88 -9.65 -2.02
CA LEU A 47 18.97 -9.48 -3.00
C LEU A 47 18.84 -8.16 -3.75
N THR A 48 17.61 -7.80 -4.15
CA THR A 48 17.33 -6.51 -4.79
C THR A 48 17.68 -5.36 -3.86
N ALA A 49 17.31 -5.45 -2.59
CA ALA A 49 17.59 -4.42 -1.60
C ALA A 49 19.10 -4.27 -1.34
N ILE A 50 19.82 -5.37 -1.15
CA ILE A 50 21.28 -5.35 -0.96
C ILE A 50 21.92 -4.69 -2.17
N HIS A 51 21.57 -5.12 -3.38
CA HIS A 51 22.13 -4.58 -4.60
C HIS A 51 21.79 -3.10 -4.79
N TYR A 52 20.58 -2.67 -4.44
CA TYR A 52 20.14 -1.29 -4.55
C TYR A 52 20.88 -0.37 -3.56
N PHE A 53 20.97 -0.76 -2.28
CA PHE A 53 21.59 0.07 -1.25
C PHE A 53 23.13 0.04 -1.25
N THR A 54 23.75 -0.96 -1.90
CA THR A 54 25.20 -1.00 -2.11
C THR A 54 25.64 -0.30 -3.39
N ALA A 55 24.70 0.06 -4.28
CA ALA A 55 25.01 0.81 -5.50
C ALA A 55 25.59 2.20 -5.17
N PRO A 56 26.47 2.74 -6.03
CA PRO A 56 27.02 4.07 -5.84
C PRO A 56 25.91 5.13 -5.84
N ARG A 57 26.01 6.06 -4.90
CA ARG A 57 25.07 7.18 -4.81
C ARG A 57 25.37 8.22 -5.89
N LEU A 58 24.33 8.97 -6.28
CA LEU A 58 24.47 10.14 -7.15
C LEU A 58 25.36 11.22 -6.47
N ALA A 59 25.84 12.18 -7.27
CA ALA A 59 26.65 13.30 -6.79
C ALA A 59 25.99 14.08 -5.64
N ASP A 60 24.65 14.11 -5.61
CA ASP A 60 23.85 14.76 -4.58
C ASP A 60 23.66 13.90 -3.32
N GLY A 61 24.32 12.74 -3.21
CA GLY A 61 24.20 11.80 -2.10
C GLY A 61 22.89 11.01 -2.08
N THR A 62 22.00 11.19 -3.05
CA THR A 62 20.73 10.46 -3.19
C THR A 62 20.93 9.12 -3.91
N PHE A 63 19.98 8.19 -3.72
CA PHE A 63 19.97 6.94 -4.47
C PHE A 63 19.32 7.16 -5.84
N ALA A 64 19.88 6.51 -6.87
CA ALA A 64 19.32 6.57 -8.23
C ALA A 64 17.96 5.86 -8.27
N THR A 65 17.02 6.43 -9.00
CA THR A 65 15.78 5.75 -9.36
C THR A 65 16.05 4.81 -10.52
N LEU A 66 15.77 3.52 -10.35
CA LEU A 66 16.02 2.48 -11.34
C LEU A 66 14.68 2.00 -11.92
N MET A 67 14.63 1.85 -13.25
CA MET A 67 13.51 1.25 -13.97
C MET A 67 14.02 0.05 -14.78
N PRO A 68 14.16 -1.13 -14.16
CA PRO A 68 14.70 -2.32 -14.84
C PRO A 68 13.83 -2.80 -16.01
N TYR A 69 12.54 -2.53 -15.93
CA TYR A 69 11.56 -2.90 -16.95
C TYR A 69 10.51 -1.79 -17.08
N ASN A 70 10.22 -1.40 -18.32
CA ASN A 70 9.13 -0.50 -18.65
C ASN A 70 8.58 -0.84 -20.04
N CYS A 71 7.27 -1.01 -20.15
CA CYS A 71 6.59 -1.33 -21.41
C CYS A 71 5.34 -0.46 -21.52
N THR A 72 5.18 0.25 -22.63
CA THR A 72 3.97 1.02 -22.89
C THR A 72 2.80 0.07 -23.19
N TRP A 73 1.80 0.08 -22.31
CA TRP A 73 0.63 -0.79 -22.42
C TRP A 73 -0.51 -0.13 -23.17
N LEU A 74 -0.85 1.12 -22.81
CA LEU A 74 -2.01 1.80 -23.40
C LEU A 74 -1.65 3.24 -23.77
N PRO A 75 -1.46 3.55 -25.06
CA PRO A 75 -1.32 4.92 -25.54
C PRO A 75 -2.72 5.57 -25.68
N PHE A 76 -2.98 6.67 -24.94
CA PHE A 76 -4.20 7.45 -25.09
C PHE A 76 -4.06 8.59 -26.12
N THR A 77 -2.95 9.31 -26.02
CA THR A 77 -2.59 10.41 -26.93
C THR A 77 -1.09 10.30 -27.23
N PRO A 78 -0.56 11.02 -28.22
CA PRO A 78 0.87 11.03 -28.49
C PRO A 78 1.74 11.45 -27.29
N THR A 79 1.15 12.15 -26.32
CA THR A 79 1.83 12.66 -25.13
C THR A 79 1.43 11.97 -23.83
N LEU A 80 0.33 11.19 -23.82
CA LEU A 80 -0.20 10.54 -22.63
C LEU A 80 -0.30 9.04 -22.86
N SER A 81 0.56 8.28 -22.22
CA SER A 81 0.57 6.83 -22.24
C SER A 81 0.55 6.24 -20.83
N ILE A 82 0.05 5.03 -20.71
CA ILE A 82 0.16 4.22 -19.50
C ILE A 82 1.20 3.16 -19.76
N ASP A 83 2.25 3.19 -18.96
CA ASP A 83 3.30 2.21 -18.98
C ASP A 83 3.10 1.18 -17.86
N LEU A 84 3.48 -0.06 -18.12
CA LEU A 84 3.60 -1.11 -17.11
C LEU A 84 5.07 -1.38 -16.90
N GLY A 85 5.55 -1.15 -15.69
CA GLY A 85 6.96 -1.29 -15.39
C GLY A 85 7.25 -1.59 -13.93
N ILE A 86 8.52 -1.61 -13.59
CA ILE A 86 9.02 -1.81 -12.25
C ILE A 86 9.88 -0.61 -11.90
N LEU A 87 9.46 0.15 -10.88
CA LEU A 87 10.19 1.29 -10.35
C LEU A 87 10.85 0.88 -9.03
N LEU A 88 12.15 1.04 -8.95
CA LEU A 88 12.93 0.81 -7.75
C LEU A 88 13.49 2.14 -7.25
N ASP A 89 13.03 2.54 -6.08
CA ASP A 89 13.53 3.67 -5.32
C ASP A 89 13.60 3.30 -3.82
N PRO A 90 14.17 4.10 -2.95
CA PRO A 90 14.36 3.73 -1.55
C PRO A 90 13.07 3.31 -0.84
N ILE A 91 11.93 3.97 -1.14
CA ILE A 91 10.63 3.70 -0.52
C ILE A 91 10.09 2.36 -1.03
N SER A 92 10.11 2.12 -2.36
CA SER A 92 9.62 0.86 -2.93
C SER A 92 10.47 -0.34 -2.50
N VAL A 93 11.80 -0.20 -2.47
CA VAL A 93 12.70 -1.29 -2.04
C VAL A 93 12.50 -1.64 -0.57
N MET A 94 12.35 -0.65 0.31
CA MET A 94 12.01 -0.93 1.73
C MET A 94 10.67 -1.65 1.86
N MET A 95 9.65 -1.21 1.12
CA MET A 95 8.33 -1.87 1.15
C MET A 95 8.36 -3.28 0.56
N LEU A 96 9.20 -3.54 -0.47
CA LEU A 96 9.42 -4.90 -0.99
C LEU A 96 9.91 -5.86 0.10
N ILE A 97 10.88 -5.43 0.93
CA ILE A 97 11.39 -6.23 2.05
C ILE A 97 10.27 -6.52 3.04
N VAL A 98 9.53 -5.49 3.47
CA VAL A 98 8.47 -5.65 4.48
C VAL A 98 7.38 -6.60 3.99
N ILE A 99 6.84 -6.35 2.78
CA ILE A 99 5.75 -7.14 2.23
C ILE A 99 6.17 -8.59 2.00
N SER A 100 7.33 -8.82 1.38
CA SER A 100 7.81 -10.18 1.07
C SER A 100 8.09 -10.97 2.35
N THR A 101 8.69 -10.35 3.37
CA THR A 101 8.98 -11.00 4.66
C THR A 101 7.70 -11.38 5.39
N VAL A 102 6.77 -10.42 5.55
CA VAL A 102 5.51 -10.69 6.27
C VAL A 102 4.68 -11.72 5.52
N SER A 103 4.58 -11.61 4.18
CA SER A 103 3.85 -12.59 3.37
C SER A 103 4.45 -13.99 3.49
N PHE A 104 5.78 -14.12 3.45
CA PHE A 104 6.45 -15.41 3.64
C PHE A 104 6.16 -15.99 5.03
N MET A 105 6.29 -15.19 6.09
CA MET A 105 5.99 -15.64 7.47
C MET A 105 4.54 -16.06 7.64
N VAL A 106 3.60 -15.33 7.03
CA VAL A 106 2.17 -15.70 7.05
C VAL A 106 1.91 -17.00 6.30
N HIS A 107 2.55 -17.23 5.14
CA HIS A 107 2.44 -18.51 4.42
C HIS A 107 2.99 -19.65 5.28
N LEU A 108 4.15 -19.46 5.89
CA LEU A 108 4.76 -20.46 6.78
C LEU A 108 3.85 -20.77 7.98
N TYR A 109 3.33 -19.76 8.65
CA TYR A 109 2.41 -19.92 9.79
C TYR A 109 1.10 -20.61 9.38
N SER A 110 0.56 -20.25 8.23
CA SER A 110 -0.68 -20.81 7.69
C SER A 110 -0.58 -22.31 7.39
N PHE A 111 0.63 -22.82 7.15
CA PHE A 111 0.86 -24.26 6.91
C PHE A 111 0.42 -25.13 8.11
N GLY A 112 0.66 -24.65 9.32
CA GLY A 112 0.18 -25.31 10.54
C GLY A 112 -1.26 -24.92 10.90
N TYR A 113 -1.57 -23.62 10.84
CA TYR A 113 -2.85 -23.08 11.30
C TYR A 113 -4.06 -23.57 10.49
N MET A 114 -3.95 -23.61 9.15
CA MET A 114 -5.02 -24.01 8.26
C MET A 114 -5.06 -25.52 7.97
N LYS A 115 -4.28 -26.31 8.71
CA LYS A 115 -4.22 -27.78 8.51
C LYS A 115 -5.59 -28.42 8.78
N GLY A 116 -6.12 -29.11 7.78
CA GLY A 116 -7.42 -29.78 7.88
C GLY A 116 -8.63 -28.94 7.48
N GLU A 117 -8.44 -27.64 7.22
CA GLU A 117 -9.53 -26.77 6.75
C GLU A 117 -9.92 -27.07 5.29
N ARG A 118 -11.22 -27.03 5.01
CA ARG A 118 -11.75 -27.21 3.66
C ARG A 118 -11.35 -26.01 2.78
N GLY A 119 -10.75 -26.29 1.61
CA GLY A 119 -10.32 -25.27 0.67
C GLY A 119 -8.93 -24.70 0.94
N PHE A 120 -8.06 -25.46 1.62
CA PHE A 120 -6.68 -25.09 1.90
C PHE A 120 -5.91 -24.60 0.66
N GLN A 121 -6.04 -25.31 -0.49
CA GLN A 121 -5.39 -24.92 -1.72
C GLN A 121 -5.88 -23.56 -2.23
N ARG A 122 -7.21 -23.33 -2.18
CA ARG A 122 -7.82 -22.04 -2.55
C ARG A 122 -7.34 -20.91 -1.64
N TYR A 123 -7.15 -21.19 -0.35
CA TYR A 123 -6.60 -20.23 0.61
C TYR A 123 -5.20 -19.78 0.20
N TYR A 124 -4.29 -20.70 -0.10
CA TYR A 124 -2.94 -20.39 -0.55
C TYR A 124 -2.91 -19.66 -1.89
N ALA A 125 -3.81 -20.01 -2.82
CA ALA A 125 -3.97 -19.27 -4.07
C ALA A 125 -4.33 -17.81 -3.81
N PHE A 126 -5.33 -17.54 -2.95
CA PHE A 126 -5.74 -16.17 -2.64
C PHE A 126 -4.66 -15.37 -1.89
N LEU A 127 -3.90 -16.02 -1.01
CA LEU A 127 -2.74 -15.41 -0.34
C LEU A 127 -1.66 -15.00 -1.35
N SER A 128 -1.36 -15.89 -2.30
CA SER A 128 -0.37 -15.60 -3.36
C SER A 128 -0.83 -14.45 -4.26
N LEU A 129 -2.13 -14.42 -4.65
CA LEU A 129 -2.71 -13.31 -5.41
C LEU A 129 -2.61 -11.99 -4.66
N PHE A 130 -2.94 -12.00 -3.36
CA PHE A 130 -2.86 -10.81 -2.52
C PHE A 130 -1.43 -10.28 -2.43
N THR A 131 -0.46 -11.16 -2.22
CA THR A 131 0.96 -10.77 -2.16
C THR A 131 1.45 -10.21 -3.49
N MET A 132 1.11 -10.85 -4.60
CA MET A 132 1.41 -10.34 -5.95
C MET A 132 0.84 -8.94 -6.17
N SER A 133 -0.40 -8.73 -5.77
CA SER A 133 -1.08 -7.44 -5.92
C SER A 133 -0.39 -6.33 -5.12
N MET A 134 0.03 -6.64 -3.89
CA MET A 134 0.74 -5.68 -3.04
C MET A 134 2.14 -5.36 -3.56
N LEU A 135 2.88 -6.38 -4.01
CA LEU A 135 4.21 -6.17 -4.60
C LEU A 135 4.10 -5.33 -5.88
N GLY A 136 3.11 -5.62 -6.75
CA GLY A 136 2.87 -4.84 -7.96
C GLY A 136 2.49 -3.39 -7.69
N LEU A 137 1.70 -3.14 -6.63
CA LEU A 137 1.34 -1.80 -6.20
C LEU A 137 2.58 -0.97 -5.82
N VAL A 138 3.50 -1.59 -5.08
CA VAL A 138 4.68 -0.89 -4.55
C VAL A 138 5.71 -0.59 -5.64
N VAL A 139 5.87 -1.45 -6.63
CA VAL A 139 6.81 -1.22 -7.73
C VAL A 139 6.22 -0.50 -8.93
N ALA A 140 5.00 0.02 -8.83
CA ALA A 140 4.34 0.73 -9.92
C ALA A 140 5.15 1.94 -10.39
N THR A 141 5.27 2.12 -11.70
CA THR A 141 5.98 3.24 -12.35
C THR A 141 5.14 4.49 -12.45
N ASN A 142 3.81 4.33 -12.44
CA ASN A 142 2.85 5.42 -12.54
C ASN A 142 1.62 5.16 -11.67
N ILE A 143 0.84 6.22 -11.46
CA ILE A 143 -0.30 6.17 -10.55
C ILE A 143 -1.45 5.31 -11.09
N PHE A 144 -1.58 5.19 -12.42
CA PHE A 144 -2.60 4.33 -13.02
C PHE A 144 -2.27 2.84 -12.85
N GLN A 145 -1.01 2.45 -13.04
CA GLN A 145 -0.54 1.11 -12.73
C GLN A 145 -0.72 0.79 -11.24
N MET A 146 -0.42 1.75 -10.35
CA MET A 146 -0.69 1.62 -8.92
C MET A 146 -2.17 1.35 -8.66
N TYR A 147 -3.08 2.06 -9.35
CA TYR A 147 -4.52 1.86 -9.23
C TYR A 147 -4.97 0.45 -9.68
N LEU A 148 -4.43 -0.09 -10.76
CA LEU A 148 -4.73 -1.46 -11.19
C LEU A 148 -4.43 -2.49 -10.09
N PHE A 149 -3.24 -2.40 -9.50
CA PHE A 149 -2.87 -3.29 -8.40
C PHE A 149 -3.64 -2.98 -7.11
N TRP A 150 -4.00 -1.73 -6.89
CA TRP A 150 -4.87 -1.30 -5.80
C TRP A 150 -6.24 -1.97 -5.84
N GLU A 151 -6.83 -2.03 -7.00
CA GLU A 151 -8.07 -2.73 -7.26
C GLU A 151 -7.94 -4.24 -7.03
N LEU A 152 -6.82 -4.82 -7.46
CA LEU A 152 -6.54 -6.24 -7.30
C LEU A 152 -6.33 -6.62 -5.82
N VAL A 153 -5.69 -5.75 -5.03
CA VAL A 153 -5.61 -5.88 -3.56
C VAL A 153 -7.02 -5.88 -2.95
N GLY A 154 -7.92 -5.02 -3.43
CA GLY A 154 -9.31 -4.99 -2.97
C GLY A 154 -10.06 -6.28 -3.25
N VAL A 155 -9.93 -6.84 -4.45
CA VAL A 155 -10.55 -8.13 -4.82
C VAL A 155 -9.97 -9.29 -4.01
N SER A 156 -8.65 -9.34 -3.90
CA SER A 156 -7.99 -10.44 -3.16
C SER A 156 -8.33 -10.40 -1.66
N SER A 157 -8.45 -9.21 -1.07
CA SER A 157 -8.90 -9.06 0.32
C SER A 157 -10.36 -9.49 0.52
N TYR A 158 -11.24 -9.18 -0.44
CA TYR A 158 -12.63 -9.66 -0.44
C TYR A 158 -12.70 -11.20 -0.40
N LEU A 159 -11.89 -11.87 -1.26
CA LEU A 159 -11.82 -13.32 -1.33
C LEU A 159 -11.27 -13.95 -0.04
N LEU A 160 -10.31 -13.28 0.59
CA LEU A 160 -9.67 -13.73 1.82
C LEU A 160 -10.57 -13.53 3.06
N ILE A 161 -11.23 -12.37 3.20
CA ILE A 161 -12.18 -12.10 4.30
C ILE A 161 -13.38 -13.04 4.18
N GLY A 162 -13.89 -13.25 2.94
CA GLY A 162 -14.99 -14.15 2.63
C GLY A 162 -14.58 -15.63 2.50
N PHE A 163 -13.39 -16.03 2.98
CA PHE A 163 -12.92 -17.41 2.85
C PHE A 163 -13.91 -18.43 3.41
N TYR A 164 -14.50 -18.14 4.56
CA TYR A 164 -15.56 -18.94 5.18
C TYR A 164 -16.94 -18.58 4.60
N TYR A 165 -17.10 -18.75 3.30
CA TYR A 165 -18.31 -18.38 2.55
C TYR A 165 -19.60 -19.09 2.97
N THR A 166 -19.52 -20.07 3.89
CA THR A 166 -20.67 -20.73 4.51
C THR A 166 -21.17 -20.00 5.76
N LYS A 167 -20.36 -19.09 6.33
CA LYS A 167 -20.72 -18.31 7.51
C LYS A 167 -21.34 -16.98 7.10
N PRO A 168 -22.63 -16.72 7.48
CA PRO A 168 -23.31 -15.46 7.12
C PRO A 168 -22.53 -14.21 7.55
N ALA A 169 -21.89 -14.25 8.72
CA ALA A 169 -21.08 -13.15 9.24
C ALA A 169 -19.89 -12.83 8.32
N ALA A 170 -19.15 -13.84 7.85
CA ALA A 170 -18.00 -13.66 6.94
C ALA A 170 -18.45 -13.13 5.57
N ILE A 171 -19.61 -13.58 5.07
CA ILE A 171 -20.19 -13.05 3.82
C ILE A 171 -20.56 -11.57 3.98
N ALA A 172 -21.22 -11.20 5.08
CA ALA A 172 -21.59 -9.81 5.35
C ALA A 172 -20.36 -8.91 5.52
N ALA A 173 -19.35 -9.38 6.25
CA ALA A 173 -18.09 -8.69 6.47
C ALA A 173 -17.32 -8.43 5.17
N SER A 174 -17.18 -9.46 4.32
CA SER A 174 -16.48 -9.33 3.03
C SER A 174 -17.19 -8.36 2.09
N LYS A 175 -18.53 -8.44 1.99
CA LYS A 175 -19.34 -7.50 1.19
C LYS A 175 -19.20 -6.07 1.70
N LYS A 176 -19.29 -5.86 3.02
CA LYS A 176 -19.14 -4.53 3.63
C LYS A 176 -17.75 -3.95 3.35
N ALA A 177 -16.70 -4.73 3.57
CA ALA A 177 -15.33 -4.31 3.28
C ALA A 177 -15.16 -3.93 1.80
N PHE A 178 -15.67 -4.75 0.89
CA PHE A 178 -15.58 -4.50 -0.55
C PHE A 178 -16.33 -3.24 -0.95
N ILE A 179 -17.59 -3.06 -0.53
CA ILE A 179 -18.40 -1.89 -0.92
C ILE A 179 -17.78 -0.60 -0.41
N VAL A 180 -17.36 -0.56 0.86
CA VAL A 180 -16.79 0.66 1.46
C VAL A 180 -15.47 1.04 0.77
N THR A 181 -14.60 0.07 0.52
CA THR A 181 -13.33 0.34 -0.16
C THR A 181 -13.55 0.74 -1.63
N ARG A 182 -14.50 0.12 -2.35
CA ARG A 182 -14.83 0.48 -3.74
C ARG A 182 -15.39 1.88 -3.88
N PHE A 183 -16.23 2.30 -2.93
CA PHE A 183 -16.71 3.68 -2.93
C PHE A 183 -15.55 4.69 -2.80
N ALA A 184 -14.58 4.39 -1.95
CA ALA A 184 -13.39 5.21 -1.81
C ALA A 184 -12.49 5.14 -3.08
N ASP A 185 -12.36 3.97 -3.68
CA ASP A 185 -11.56 3.73 -4.88
C ASP A 185 -12.12 4.49 -6.10
N LEU A 186 -13.44 4.74 -6.15
CA LEU A 186 -14.06 5.61 -7.16
C LEU A 186 -13.50 7.05 -7.06
N GLY A 187 -13.40 7.59 -5.84
CA GLY A 187 -12.76 8.88 -5.61
C GLY A 187 -11.30 8.89 -6.08
N PHE A 188 -10.56 7.81 -5.80
CA PHE A 188 -9.19 7.64 -6.27
C PHE A 188 -9.10 7.68 -7.80
N LEU A 189 -9.95 6.92 -8.49
CA LEU A 189 -9.99 6.89 -9.96
C LEU A 189 -10.25 8.27 -10.56
N ILE A 190 -11.28 8.98 -10.04
CA ILE A 190 -11.60 10.33 -10.50
C ILE A 190 -10.40 11.25 -10.27
N GLY A 191 -9.74 11.16 -9.12
CA GLY A 191 -8.53 11.91 -8.82
C GLY A 191 -7.40 11.65 -9.81
N ILE A 192 -7.17 10.38 -10.19
CA ILE A 192 -6.17 9.99 -11.20
C ILE A 192 -6.49 10.59 -12.57
N LEU A 193 -7.76 10.54 -13.00
CA LEU A 193 -8.18 11.08 -14.29
C LEU A 193 -8.02 12.60 -14.34
N VAL A 194 -8.42 13.30 -13.27
CA VAL A 194 -8.21 14.74 -13.13
C VAL A 194 -6.72 15.07 -13.14
N TYR A 195 -5.91 14.33 -12.40
CA TYR A 195 -4.46 14.50 -12.39
C TYR A 195 -3.86 14.29 -13.78
N GLY A 196 -4.17 13.19 -14.46
CA GLY A 196 -3.65 12.88 -15.80
C GLY A 196 -4.01 13.96 -16.84
N TYR A 197 -5.21 14.51 -16.76
CA TYR A 197 -5.66 15.57 -17.68
C TYR A 197 -4.91 16.88 -17.43
N TYR A 198 -4.79 17.32 -16.18
CA TYR A 198 -4.19 18.62 -15.85
C TYR A 198 -2.67 18.58 -15.69
N ALA A 199 -2.09 17.48 -15.22
CA ALA A 199 -0.64 17.30 -15.14
C ALA A 199 -0.01 16.83 -16.46
N GLY A 200 -0.81 16.35 -17.42
CA GLY A 200 -0.34 15.87 -18.73
C GLY A 200 0.45 14.56 -18.66
N THR A 201 0.42 13.87 -17.53
CA THR A 201 1.12 12.60 -17.30
C THR A 201 0.47 11.81 -16.16
N TYR A 202 0.66 10.50 -16.16
CA TYR A 202 0.31 9.62 -15.02
C TYR A 202 1.51 9.27 -14.13
N THR A 203 2.70 9.76 -14.44
CA THR A 203 3.87 9.56 -13.59
C THR A 203 3.73 10.30 -12.26
N PHE A 204 4.57 9.95 -11.28
CA PHE A 204 4.58 10.62 -9.97
C PHE A 204 5.19 12.03 -10.00
N GLN A 205 5.66 12.48 -11.15
CA GLN A 205 6.15 13.84 -11.39
C GLN A 205 5.30 14.49 -12.49
N PRO A 206 4.70 15.66 -12.24
CA PRO A 206 3.89 16.33 -13.22
C PRO A 206 4.74 16.91 -14.35
N ASN A 207 4.13 17.11 -15.51
CA ASN A 207 4.76 17.80 -16.61
C ASN A 207 4.69 19.32 -16.36
N GLU A 208 5.84 19.98 -16.21
CA GLU A 208 5.94 21.42 -15.93
C GLU A 208 5.20 22.26 -16.98
N MET A 209 5.26 21.88 -18.27
CA MET A 209 4.58 22.59 -19.37
C MET A 209 3.06 22.52 -19.25
N ALA A 210 2.49 21.43 -18.76
CA ALA A 210 1.05 21.30 -18.56
C ALA A 210 0.59 22.14 -17.36
N LEU A 211 1.39 22.22 -16.32
CA LEU A 211 1.10 23.03 -15.12
C LEU A 211 1.10 24.53 -15.42
N LEU A 212 2.01 25.00 -16.26
CA LEU A 212 2.07 26.40 -16.71
C LEU A 212 0.81 26.85 -17.48
N LYS A 213 0.09 25.92 -18.12
CA LYS A 213 -1.19 26.18 -18.81
C LYS A 213 -2.41 26.25 -17.89
N GLY A 214 -2.21 26.42 -16.59
CA GLY A 214 -3.29 26.54 -15.59
C GLY A 214 -3.67 25.22 -14.91
N GLY A 215 -2.95 24.13 -15.17
CA GLY A 215 -3.19 22.84 -14.55
C GLY A 215 -2.97 22.81 -13.03
N ALA A 216 -2.08 23.65 -12.53
CA ALA A 216 -1.71 23.69 -11.11
C ALA A 216 -2.90 23.92 -10.15
N ALA A 217 -3.91 24.68 -10.57
CA ALA A 217 -5.08 24.98 -9.75
C ALA A 217 -5.95 23.76 -9.43
N MET A 218 -5.92 22.72 -10.28
CA MET A 218 -6.74 21.51 -10.11
C MET A 218 -5.99 20.36 -9.44
N ILE A 219 -4.68 20.46 -9.29
CA ILE A 219 -3.87 19.42 -8.62
C ILE A 219 -4.31 19.19 -7.15
N PRO A 220 -4.61 20.22 -6.33
CA PRO A 220 -5.11 20.00 -4.97
C PRO A 220 -6.40 19.18 -4.93
N LEU A 221 -7.33 19.42 -5.87
CA LEU A 221 -8.56 18.63 -5.98
C LEU A 221 -8.24 17.17 -6.32
N ALA A 222 -7.37 16.94 -7.32
CA ALA A 222 -6.94 15.60 -7.71
C ALA A 222 -6.32 14.83 -6.54
N LEU A 223 -5.37 15.45 -5.84
CA LEU A 223 -4.70 14.84 -4.69
C LEU A 223 -5.67 14.60 -3.51
N GLY A 224 -6.63 15.49 -3.28
CA GLY A 224 -7.68 15.29 -2.29
C GLY A 224 -8.59 14.10 -2.61
N LEU A 225 -8.99 13.94 -3.86
CA LEU A 225 -9.77 12.78 -4.32
C LEU A 225 -8.97 11.48 -4.22
N MET A 226 -7.67 11.51 -4.57
CA MET A 226 -6.79 10.36 -4.40
C MET A 226 -6.63 9.97 -2.94
N PHE A 227 -6.55 10.94 -2.03
CA PHE A 227 -6.49 10.69 -0.60
C PHE A 227 -7.74 9.98 -0.07
N ILE A 228 -8.94 10.23 -0.64
CA ILE A 228 -10.15 9.49 -0.27
C ILE A 228 -9.96 7.98 -0.50
N GLY A 229 -9.36 7.57 -1.62
CA GLY A 229 -9.00 6.17 -1.87
C GLY A 229 -8.03 5.62 -0.84
N GLY A 230 -6.98 6.39 -0.52
CA GLY A 230 -6.05 6.06 0.56
C GLY A 230 -6.73 5.90 1.91
N ALA A 231 -7.62 6.84 2.27
CA ALA A 231 -8.41 6.80 3.50
C ALA A 231 -9.32 5.58 3.58
N GLY A 232 -9.91 5.13 2.46
CA GLY A 232 -10.73 3.94 2.40
C GLY A 232 -9.97 2.65 2.69
N LYS A 233 -8.82 2.44 2.04
CA LYS A 233 -7.96 1.25 2.29
C LYS A 233 -7.32 1.29 3.67
N SER A 234 -6.86 2.44 4.11
CA SER A 234 -6.34 2.63 5.46
C SER A 234 -7.44 2.72 6.51
N ALA A 235 -8.72 2.61 6.12
CA ALA A 235 -9.91 2.70 6.92
C ALA A 235 -9.87 3.89 7.88
N MET A 236 -9.55 5.08 7.41
CA MET A 236 -9.60 6.33 8.16
C MET A 236 -11.06 6.75 8.38
N PHE A 237 -11.31 7.49 9.44
CA PHE A 237 -12.63 8.05 9.67
C PHE A 237 -13.07 8.92 8.47
N PRO A 238 -14.32 8.77 7.97
CA PRO A 238 -15.41 7.92 8.44
C PRO A 238 -15.45 6.50 7.82
N LEU A 239 -14.50 6.13 6.96
CA LEU A 239 -14.47 4.88 6.18
C LEU A 239 -13.91 3.67 6.96
N HIS A 240 -13.80 3.76 8.29
CA HIS A 240 -13.21 2.73 9.15
C HIS A 240 -14.12 1.52 9.45
N ILE A 241 -15.41 1.62 9.15
CA ILE A 241 -16.45 0.70 9.59
C ILE A 241 -16.33 -0.74 9.08
N TRP A 242 -15.50 -1.00 8.07
CA TRP A 242 -15.29 -2.33 7.50
C TRP A 242 -14.22 -3.15 8.23
N LEU A 243 -13.29 -2.47 8.91
CA LEU A 243 -12.10 -3.11 9.46
C LEU A 243 -12.38 -4.04 10.63
N PRO A 244 -13.21 -3.69 11.64
CA PRO A 244 -13.54 -4.59 12.74
C PRO A 244 -14.20 -5.88 12.24
N ASP A 245 -15.07 -5.78 11.23
CA ASP A 245 -15.78 -6.93 10.66
C ASP A 245 -14.84 -7.82 9.81
N ALA A 246 -13.78 -7.27 9.24
CA ALA A 246 -12.80 -8.02 8.46
C ALA A 246 -12.09 -9.11 9.27
N MET A 247 -12.19 -9.08 10.61
CA MET A 247 -11.69 -10.13 11.50
C MET A 247 -12.46 -11.45 11.44
N GLU A 248 -13.59 -11.53 10.72
CA GLU A 248 -14.31 -12.79 10.45
C GLU A 248 -13.54 -13.73 9.51
N GLY A 249 -12.54 -13.25 8.81
CA GLY A 249 -11.60 -14.06 8.02
C GLY A 249 -10.64 -14.89 8.90
N PRO A 250 -9.87 -15.78 8.29
CA PRO A 250 -8.83 -16.55 9.01
C PRO A 250 -7.80 -15.62 9.67
N THR A 251 -7.37 -15.94 10.89
CA THR A 251 -6.42 -15.11 11.67
C THR A 251 -5.13 -14.73 10.91
N PRO A 252 -4.47 -15.63 10.13
CA PRO A 252 -3.28 -15.25 9.38
C PRO A 252 -3.58 -14.20 8.28
N VAL A 253 -4.79 -14.24 7.71
CA VAL A 253 -5.24 -13.23 6.74
C VAL A 253 -5.40 -11.87 7.40
N SER A 254 -6.05 -11.85 8.58
CA SER A 254 -6.20 -10.61 9.35
C SER A 254 -4.84 -10.01 9.68
N ALA A 255 -3.88 -10.82 10.10
CA ALA A 255 -2.51 -10.37 10.34
C ALA A 255 -1.86 -9.78 9.08
N LEU A 256 -2.02 -10.42 7.92
CA LEU A 256 -1.45 -9.95 6.66
C LEU A 256 -2.08 -8.62 6.21
N ILE A 257 -3.43 -8.54 6.17
CA ILE A 257 -4.16 -7.37 5.70
C ILE A 257 -3.87 -6.14 6.57
N HIS A 258 -3.81 -6.32 7.90
CA HIS A 258 -3.79 -5.18 8.83
C HIS A 258 -2.37 -4.74 9.22
N ALA A 259 -1.38 -5.65 9.27
CA ALA A 259 -0.07 -5.33 9.80
C ALA A 259 0.85 -4.62 8.78
N ALA A 260 0.95 -5.14 7.53
CA ALA A 260 2.03 -4.73 6.65
C ALA A 260 1.62 -4.46 5.20
N THR A 261 0.33 -4.60 4.87
CA THR A 261 -0.06 -4.61 3.46
C THR A 261 -1.21 -3.66 3.14
N MET A 262 -2.47 -4.09 3.15
CA MET A 262 -3.59 -3.31 2.63
C MET A 262 -3.77 -1.96 3.33
N VAL A 263 -3.67 -1.93 4.66
CA VAL A 263 -3.84 -0.70 5.44
C VAL A 263 -2.66 0.25 5.22
N VAL A 264 -1.46 -0.30 5.03
CA VAL A 264 -0.24 0.48 4.74
C VAL A 264 -0.26 1.04 3.31
N ALA A 265 -1.05 0.48 2.39
CA ALA A 265 -1.13 0.98 1.01
C ALA A 265 -1.57 2.44 0.94
N GLY A 266 -2.50 2.90 1.81
CA GLY A 266 -2.89 4.32 1.85
C GLY A 266 -1.78 5.22 2.37
N VAL A 267 -1.03 4.76 3.39
CA VAL A 267 0.18 5.47 3.87
C VAL A 267 1.23 5.55 2.78
N TYR A 268 1.45 4.45 2.06
CA TYR A 268 2.38 4.40 0.94
C TYR A 268 1.99 5.38 -0.19
N LEU A 269 0.69 5.47 -0.51
CA LEU A 269 0.18 6.43 -1.50
C LEU A 269 0.53 7.87 -1.09
N VAL A 270 0.25 8.26 0.16
CA VAL A 270 0.58 9.59 0.66
C VAL A 270 2.10 9.82 0.65
N ALA A 271 2.89 8.85 1.10
CA ALA A 271 4.35 8.95 1.10
C ALA A 271 4.92 9.08 -0.33
N ARG A 272 4.35 8.35 -1.29
CA ARG A 272 4.75 8.38 -2.69
C ARG A 272 4.45 9.72 -3.35
N MET A 273 3.30 10.29 -3.05
CA MET A 273 2.83 11.57 -3.59
C MET A 273 3.24 12.76 -2.72
N PHE A 274 4.00 12.54 -1.64
CA PHE A 274 4.34 13.57 -0.66
C PHE A 274 5.00 14.83 -1.25
N PRO A 275 5.93 14.73 -2.22
CA PRO A 275 6.47 15.92 -2.89
C PRO A 275 5.39 16.78 -3.55
N LEU A 276 4.41 16.14 -4.22
CA LEU A 276 3.30 16.86 -4.86
C LEU A 276 2.36 17.51 -3.85
N PHE A 277 2.12 16.85 -2.70
CA PHE A 277 1.31 17.45 -1.63
C PHE A 277 1.97 18.70 -1.06
N ILE A 278 3.30 18.69 -0.87
CA ILE A 278 4.02 19.86 -0.35
C ILE A 278 3.99 21.02 -1.35
N GLU A 279 4.21 20.72 -2.62
CA GLU A 279 4.40 21.75 -3.65
C GLU A 279 3.08 22.37 -4.12
N TYR A 280 2.07 21.51 -4.37
CA TYR A 280 0.82 21.95 -5.00
C TYR A 280 -0.41 21.94 -4.10
N ALA A 281 -0.40 21.16 -3.01
CA ALA A 281 -1.59 20.94 -2.19
C ALA A 281 -1.32 20.94 -0.67
N PRO A 282 -0.67 21.96 -0.10
CA PRO A 282 -0.40 22.01 1.34
C PRO A 282 -1.68 22.02 2.19
N SER A 283 -2.77 22.60 1.69
CA SER A 283 -4.07 22.56 2.36
C SER A 283 -4.64 21.16 2.49
N VAL A 284 -4.48 20.32 1.46
CA VAL A 284 -4.91 18.92 1.50
C VAL A 284 -4.05 18.13 2.47
N LEU A 285 -2.75 18.41 2.57
CA LEU A 285 -1.86 17.77 3.54
C LEU A 285 -2.28 18.07 4.99
N HIS A 286 -2.79 19.27 5.27
CA HIS A 286 -3.40 19.59 6.57
C HIS A 286 -4.64 18.73 6.82
N ILE A 287 -5.50 18.52 5.82
CA ILE A 287 -6.66 17.64 5.96
C ILE A 287 -6.22 16.20 6.26
N VAL A 288 -5.19 15.69 5.55
CA VAL A 288 -4.59 14.37 5.83
C VAL A 288 -4.15 14.26 7.29
N ALA A 289 -3.45 15.29 7.80
CA ALA A 289 -2.99 15.34 9.18
C ALA A 289 -4.16 15.32 10.18
N TYR A 290 -5.19 16.14 9.97
CA TYR A 290 -6.35 16.19 10.86
C TYR A 290 -7.15 14.87 10.85
N VAL A 291 -7.39 14.30 9.68
CA VAL A 291 -8.08 13.01 9.56
C VAL A 291 -7.29 11.89 10.22
N GLY A 292 -5.96 11.87 10.04
CA GLY A 292 -5.07 10.91 10.68
C GLY A 292 -5.08 11.03 12.21
N ALA A 293 -4.90 12.25 12.73
CA ALA A 293 -4.92 12.53 14.16
C ALA A 293 -6.28 12.21 14.81
N PHE A 294 -7.39 12.65 14.19
CA PHE A 294 -8.73 12.34 14.67
C PHE A 294 -8.98 10.84 14.71
N THR A 295 -8.56 10.12 13.68
CA THR A 295 -8.77 8.67 13.63
C THR A 295 -7.91 7.93 14.66
N ALA A 296 -6.67 8.40 14.90
CA ALA A 296 -5.81 7.87 15.95
C ALA A 296 -6.41 8.06 17.35
N PHE A 297 -7.11 9.17 17.58
CA PHE A 297 -7.81 9.43 18.83
C PHE A 297 -9.10 8.61 18.96
N TYR A 298 -9.87 8.49 17.87
CA TYR A 298 -11.19 7.82 17.87
C TYR A 298 -11.08 6.28 17.93
N ALA A 299 -10.10 5.69 17.24
CA ALA A 299 -9.97 4.24 17.13
C ALA A 299 -9.83 3.49 18.47
N PRO A 300 -9.03 3.95 19.46
CA PRO A 300 -8.96 3.30 20.77
C PRO A 300 -10.29 3.32 21.53
N GLN A 301 -11.07 4.39 21.42
CA GLN A 301 -12.35 4.50 22.07
C GLN A 301 -13.35 3.46 21.54
N CYS A 302 -13.38 3.27 20.22
CA CYS A 302 -14.15 2.19 19.60
C CYS A 302 -13.68 0.81 20.05
N GLY A 303 -12.35 0.62 20.20
CA GLY A 303 -11.76 -0.63 20.68
C GLY A 303 -12.15 -0.99 22.12
N MET A 304 -12.23 0.00 23.00
CA MET A 304 -12.66 -0.22 24.38
C MET A 304 -14.16 -0.60 24.49
N CYS A 305 -14.98 -0.17 23.54
CA CYS A 305 -16.41 -0.50 23.48
C CYS A 305 -16.71 -1.78 22.70
N ALA A 306 -15.69 -2.44 22.10
CA ALA A 306 -15.90 -3.62 21.27
C ALA A 306 -16.10 -4.86 22.13
N GLU A 307 -17.21 -5.57 21.95
CA GLU A 307 -17.54 -6.80 22.66
C GLU A 307 -16.63 -8.00 22.27
N ARG A 308 -16.01 -7.94 21.07
CA ARG A 308 -15.12 -9.00 20.56
C ARG A 308 -13.65 -8.62 20.74
N HIS A 309 -12.91 -9.49 21.40
CA HIS A 309 -11.45 -9.30 21.61
C HIS A 309 -10.67 -9.12 20.30
N GLN A 310 -11.06 -9.83 19.23
CA GLN A 310 -10.46 -9.69 17.90
C GLN A 310 -10.77 -8.36 17.24
N ALA A 311 -11.97 -7.80 17.42
CA ALA A 311 -12.32 -6.47 16.94
C ALA A 311 -11.51 -5.39 17.68
N CYS A 312 -11.32 -5.57 19.00
CA CYS A 312 -10.49 -4.69 19.81
C CYS A 312 -9.02 -4.70 19.37
N THR A 313 -8.42 -5.88 19.15
CA THR A 313 -7.04 -5.99 18.64
C THR A 313 -6.92 -5.43 17.23
N GLY A 314 -7.91 -5.62 16.36
CA GLY A 314 -7.94 -5.02 15.03
C GLY A 314 -7.88 -3.51 15.08
N ILE A 315 -8.65 -2.90 15.97
CA ILE A 315 -8.66 -1.45 16.15
C ILE A 315 -7.34 -0.95 16.78
N LEU A 316 -6.72 -1.72 17.67
CA LEU A 316 -5.43 -1.38 18.28
C LEU A 316 -4.24 -1.50 17.31
N HIS A 317 -4.24 -2.47 16.40
CA HIS A 317 -3.23 -2.55 15.33
C HIS A 317 -3.26 -1.36 14.36
N TYR A 318 -4.32 -0.61 14.39
CA TYR A 318 -4.56 0.60 13.63
C TYR A 318 -3.77 1.81 14.09
N LEU A 319 -3.50 1.90 15.40
CA LEU A 319 -2.85 3.05 16.00
C LEU A 319 -1.49 3.40 15.36
N PRO A 320 -0.54 2.45 15.16
CA PRO A 320 0.79 2.81 14.66
C PRO A 320 0.76 3.44 13.27
N ASN A 321 -0.07 2.90 12.37
CA ASN A 321 -0.16 3.42 11.00
C ASN A 321 -0.78 4.82 10.94
N ARG A 322 -1.68 5.14 11.88
CA ARG A 322 -2.34 6.44 11.98
C ARG A 322 -1.44 7.52 12.55
N PHE A 323 -0.60 7.17 13.52
CA PHE A 323 0.42 8.09 14.01
C PHE A 323 1.41 8.47 12.89
N HIS A 324 1.65 7.56 11.95
CA HIS A 324 2.52 7.85 10.81
C HIS A 324 1.91 8.90 9.88
N ASP A 325 0.63 8.78 9.53
CA ASP A 325 -0.07 9.74 8.66
C ASP A 325 -0.27 11.08 9.38
N GLY A 326 -0.72 11.07 10.63
CA GLY A 326 -0.85 12.28 11.44
C GLY A 326 0.51 12.93 11.72
N GLY A 327 1.56 12.12 11.91
CA GLY A 327 2.93 12.60 12.13
C GLY A 327 3.53 13.28 10.91
N ALA A 328 3.30 12.76 9.70
CA ALA A 328 3.74 13.38 8.46
C ALA A 328 3.09 14.76 8.24
N GLY A 329 1.78 14.86 8.49
CA GLY A 329 1.07 16.13 8.41
C GLY A 329 1.46 17.12 9.51
N CYS A 330 1.67 16.66 10.76
CA CYS A 330 2.12 17.50 11.87
C CYS A 330 3.54 18.02 11.65
N MET A 331 4.46 17.24 11.05
CA MET A 331 5.78 17.72 10.66
C MET A 331 5.73 18.88 9.67
N TYR A 332 4.74 18.87 8.76
CA TYR A 332 4.58 19.98 7.84
C TYR A 332 4.00 21.22 8.51
N ILE A 333 3.03 21.07 9.41
CA ILE A 333 2.40 22.20 10.15
C ILE A 333 3.39 22.92 11.04
N SER A 334 4.34 22.19 11.65
CA SER A 334 5.35 22.78 12.53
C SER A 334 6.51 23.46 11.82
N ARG A 335 6.64 23.37 10.49
CA ARG A 335 7.64 24.14 9.74
C ARG A 335 7.12 25.56 9.48
N PRO A 336 7.75 26.60 10.03
CA PRO A 336 7.41 27.96 9.67
C PRO A 336 7.70 28.15 8.17
N THR A 337 6.70 28.61 7.42
CA THR A 337 6.86 29.08 6.04
C THR A 337 7.85 30.23 6.04
N ARG A 338 9.14 29.97 5.87
CA ARG A 338 10.08 30.99 5.44
C ARG A 338 9.68 31.38 4.01
N ARG A 339 8.85 32.39 3.88
CA ARG A 339 8.79 33.19 2.66
C ARG A 339 10.17 33.84 2.49
N GLY A 340 11.07 33.17 1.82
CA GLY A 340 12.31 33.71 1.31
C GLY A 340 12.05 34.14 -0.12
N THR A 341 11.89 35.45 -0.33
CA THR A 341 12.12 36.10 -1.61
C THR A 341 13.56 35.85 -2.00
N GLY A 342 13.80 35.06 -3.05
CA GLY A 342 15.15 34.84 -3.57
C GLY A 342 15.17 33.73 -4.59
N LEU A 343 15.25 34.11 -5.86
CA LEU A 343 15.61 33.28 -7.00
C LEU A 343 16.90 32.49 -6.73
N HIS A 344 16.90 31.24 -7.21
CA HIS A 344 18.00 30.29 -7.34
C HIS A 344 18.27 29.35 -6.18
N GLY A 345 18.17 28.06 -6.48
CA GLY A 345 18.73 26.97 -5.70
C GLY A 345 17.75 25.84 -5.42
N ARG A 346 17.68 24.86 -6.32
CA ARG A 346 17.06 23.54 -6.09
C ARG A 346 17.78 22.85 -4.92
N HIS A 347 17.30 23.02 -3.70
CA HIS A 347 17.65 22.13 -2.58
C HIS A 347 16.37 21.57 -2.00
N VAL A 348 16.05 20.36 -2.40
CA VAL A 348 15.10 19.50 -1.69
C VAL A 348 15.80 19.08 -0.38
N PRO A 349 15.31 19.48 0.80
CA PRO A 349 15.93 19.05 2.05
C PRO A 349 15.63 17.56 2.23
N LEU A 350 16.68 16.75 2.24
CA LEU A 350 16.68 15.39 2.74
C LEU A 350 16.09 15.35 4.14
N ILE A 351 14.97 14.67 4.30
CA ILE A 351 14.43 14.34 5.62
C ILE A 351 15.33 13.25 6.20
N HIS A 352 16.26 13.68 7.05
CA HIS A 352 17.04 12.77 7.89
C HIS A 352 16.08 12.10 8.89
N THR A 353 15.89 10.80 8.75
CA THR A 353 15.16 9.90 9.65
C THR A 353 15.81 9.74 11.05
N ARG A 354 16.57 10.73 11.54
CA ARG A 354 17.36 10.64 12.79
C ARG A 354 16.63 11.04 14.07
N HIS A 355 15.32 11.27 14.08
CA HIS A 355 14.62 11.72 15.30
C HIS A 355 13.32 10.96 15.63
N VAL A 356 13.31 9.65 15.48
CA VAL A 356 12.25 8.81 16.06
C VAL A 356 12.78 7.91 17.21
N GLN A 357 13.98 8.14 17.68
CA GLN A 357 14.48 7.51 18.92
C GLN A 357 14.46 8.54 20.04
N GLY A 358 13.39 8.64 20.82
CA GLY A 358 13.40 9.51 21.98
C GLY A 358 12.06 9.77 22.65
N ILE A 359 11.17 8.78 22.72
CA ILE A 359 10.13 8.79 23.76
C ILE A 359 10.39 7.57 24.65
N ALA A 360 11.21 7.81 25.69
CA ALA A 360 11.36 6.89 26.79
C ALA A 360 10.02 6.78 27.54
N VAL A 361 9.48 5.57 27.59
CA VAL A 361 8.39 5.22 28.50
C VAL A 361 8.95 5.17 29.91
N PRO A 362 8.43 5.92 30.91
CA PRO A 362 8.86 5.77 32.29
C PRO A 362 8.41 4.40 32.79
N ARG A 363 9.35 3.58 33.21
CA ARG A 363 9.10 2.40 34.02
C ARG A 363 8.62 2.89 35.38
N SER A 364 7.36 2.64 35.68
CA SER A 364 6.89 2.65 37.07
C SER A 364 7.35 1.35 37.74
N GLY A 365 8.05 1.50 38.83
CA GLY A 365 8.42 0.46 39.76
C GLY A 365 7.20 -0.17 40.46
#